data_ebabd574d0221ee2fd0d85f6bfdc444e
#
_entry.id   ebabd574d0221ee2fd0d85f6bfdc444e
#
_cell.length_a   1.000
_cell.length_b   1.000
_cell.length_c   1.000
_cell.angle_alpha   90.00
_cell.angle_beta   90.00
_cell.angle_gamma   90.00
#
_symmetry.space_group_name_H-M   'P 1'
#
loop_
_entity.id
_entity.type
_entity.pdbx_description
1 polymer ?
#
loop_
_entity_poly.entity_id
_entity_poly.type
_entity_poly.pdbx_seq_one_letter_code
_entity_poly.pdbx_strand_id
1 'polypeptide(L)'
;QLGQISNNKNMKTQPTQGVAIEPIVYPLNAGTATQLSVLVLNFTTEATTCTTYWQLLTEDGKVVADDNYDLTPEQFAAWGTDNNVVNEYVAAAIGVTLI
;
A
#
# COMPACT_ATOMS: atom_id res chain seq x y z
N GLN A 1 4.75 -25.68 -16.24
CA GLN A 1 4.37 -25.33 -15.86
C GLN A 1 4.15 -24.97 -15.45
N LEU A 2 4.22 -25.29 -15.46
CA LEU A 2 3.60 -24.85 -14.92
C LEU A 2 3.37 -24.30 -14.17
N GLY A 3 3.58 -24.32 -13.88
CA GLY A 3 3.18 -23.95 -13.12
C GLY A 3 2.99 -23.43 -12.53
N GLN A 4 2.95 -23.41 -12.21
CA GLN A 4 2.54 -22.76 -11.74
C GLN A 4 1.74 -21.98 -11.54
N ILE A 5 1.64 -22.03 -11.48
CA ILE A 5 0.58 -21.35 -11.68
C ILE A 5 -0.45 -21.25 -10.68
N SER A 6 -1.05 -22.15 -10.37
CA SER A 6 -2.13 -22.23 -9.47
C SER A 6 -1.82 -21.75 -8.11
N ASN A 7 -0.62 -21.61 -7.84
CA ASN A 7 -0.19 -21.19 -6.57
C ASN A 7 -0.44 -19.79 -6.28
N ASN A 8 -0.77 -19.03 -7.30
CA ASN A 8 -0.84 -17.60 -7.16
C ASN A 8 -1.96 -17.13 -6.26
N LYS A 9 -2.96 -17.93 -6.05
CA LYS A 9 -4.09 -17.50 -5.26
C LYS A 9 -3.74 -17.21 -3.81
N ASN A 10 -2.61 -17.74 -3.32
CA ASN A 10 -2.19 -17.50 -1.96
C ASN A 10 -0.97 -16.61 -1.87
N MET A 11 -0.52 -16.06 -2.98
CA MET A 11 0.66 -15.23 -2.98
C MET A 11 0.32 -13.81 -2.60
N LYS A 12 1.16 -13.23 -1.74
CA LYS A 12 1.08 -11.82 -1.41
C LYS A 12 1.74 -11.04 -2.53
N THR A 13 0.99 -10.15 -3.16
CA THR A 13 1.49 -9.35 -4.27
C THR A 13 1.16 -7.88 -4.03
N GLN A 14 1.33 -7.07 -5.06
CA GLN A 14 1.15 -5.64 -4.91
C GLN A 14 -0.33 -5.28 -4.78
N PRO A 15 -0.67 -4.33 -3.88
CA PRO A 15 -2.02 -3.80 -3.83
C PRO A 15 -2.30 -2.91 -5.03
N THR A 16 -3.56 -2.56 -5.22
CA THR A 16 -3.96 -1.64 -6.28
C THR A 16 -3.33 -0.28 -6.03
N GLN A 17 -2.72 0.29 -7.06
CA GLN A 17 -2.08 1.60 -6.98
C GLN A 17 -3.11 2.70 -7.26
N GLY A 18 -2.87 3.89 -6.70
CA GLY A 18 -3.69 5.04 -6.99
C GLY A 18 -5.11 4.92 -6.47
N VAL A 19 -5.29 4.31 -5.28
CA VAL A 19 -6.63 4.20 -4.72
C VAL A 19 -7.10 5.55 -4.20
N ALA A 20 -8.40 5.80 -4.34
CA ALA A 20 -8.98 7.08 -3.94
C ALA A 20 -9.01 7.24 -2.43
N ILE A 21 -8.68 8.42 -1.97
CA ILE A 21 -8.77 8.77 -0.55
C ILE A 21 -9.54 10.07 -0.40
N GLU A 22 -10.01 10.34 0.81
CA GLU A 22 -10.59 11.65 1.10
C GLU A 22 -9.50 12.70 0.94
N PRO A 23 -9.79 13.82 0.27
CA PRO A 23 -8.74 14.80 -0.06
C PRO A 23 -8.07 15.37 1.18
N ILE A 24 -6.76 15.52 1.09
CA ILE A 24 -5.95 16.14 2.15
C ILE A 24 -5.14 17.26 1.52
N VAL A 25 -5.34 18.48 2.04
CA VAL A 25 -4.62 19.65 1.54
C VAL A 25 -3.26 19.70 2.22
N TYR A 26 -2.21 19.71 1.41
CA TYR A 26 -0.85 19.87 1.91
C TYR A 26 -0.41 21.30 1.78
N PRO A 27 0.20 21.88 2.82
CA PRO A 27 0.63 23.27 2.78
C PRO A 27 1.83 23.46 1.86
N LEU A 28 2.25 24.70 1.71
CA LEU A 28 3.46 25.09 0.97
C LEU A 28 3.38 24.71 -0.51
N ASN A 29 2.16 24.76 -1.07
CA ASN A 29 1.94 24.53 -2.50
C ASN A 29 2.24 23.11 -2.95
N ALA A 30 2.25 22.16 -2.04
CA ALA A 30 2.46 20.76 -2.43
C ALA A 30 1.26 20.22 -3.19
N GLY A 31 0.05 20.70 -2.89
CA GLY A 31 -1.15 20.28 -3.59
C GLY A 31 -2.11 19.53 -2.69
N THR A 32 -3.18 19.04 -3.28
CA THR A 32 -4.19 18.26 -2.56
C THR A 32 -4.04 16.78 -2.92
N ALA A 33 -3.80 15.95 -1.91
CA ALA A 33 -3.68 14.51 -2.12
C ALA A 33 -5.07 13.89 -2.26
N THR A 34 -5.28 13.14 -3.33
CA THR A 34 -6.54 12.45 -3.60
C THR A 34 -6.35 10.97 -3.85
N GLN A 35 -5.10 10.49 -3.85
CA GLN A 35 -4.80 9.10 -4.15
C GLN A 35 -3.69 8.58 -3.24
N LEU A 36 -3.76 7.29 -2.94
CA LEU A 36 -2.72 6.59 -2.19
C LEU A 36 -2.20 5.44 -3.05
N SER A 37 -0.88 5.35 -3.20
CA SER A 37 -0.23 4.22 -3.83
C SER A 37 0.73 3.59 -2.85
N VAL A 38 0.62 2.28 -2.65
CA VAL A 38 1.48 1.53 -1.75
C VAL A 38 2.20 0.46 -2.54
N LEU A 39 3.53 0.44 -2.44
CA LEU A 39 4.35 -0.57 -3.07
C LEU A 39 4.93 -1.46 -1.98
N VAL A 40 4.70 -2.77 -2.08
CA VAL A 40 5.27 -3.73 -1.15
C VAL A 40 6.66 -4.10 -1.64
N LEU A 41 7.65 -3.92 -0.78
CA LEU A 41 9.03 -4.25 -1.14
C LEU A 41 9.26 -5.74 -0.96
N ASN A 42 10.29 -6.26 -1.61
CA ASN A 42 10.55 -7.70 -1.63
C ASN A 42 10.76 -8.25 -0.22
N PHE A 43 10.28 -9.46 0.00
CA PHE A 43 10.51 -10.18 1.24
C PHE A 43 10.68 -11.67 0.92
N THR A 44 11.34 -12.40 1.83
CA THR A 44 11.59 -13.82 1.63
C THR A 44 10.40 -14.64 2.05
N THR A 45 10.41 -15.93 1.69
CA THR A 45 9.31 -16.83 2.05
C THR A 45 9.24 -17.08 3.55
N GLU A 46 10.32 -16.83 4.28
CA GLU A 46 10.33 -16.98 5.74
C GLU A 46 10.04 -15.67 6.47
N ALA A 47 9.80 -14.61 5.76
CA ALA A 47 9.57 -13.31 6.40
C ALA A 47 8.30 -13.33 7.24
N THR A 48 8.34 -12.60 8.35
CA THR A 48 7.17 -12.41 9.21
C THR A 48 6.63 -11.00 9.12
N THR A 49 7.29 -10.15 8.34
CA THR A 49 6.84 -8.79 8.08
C THR A 49 7.49 -8.32 6.78
N CYS A 50 7.07 -7.16 6.30
CA CYS A 50 7.68 -6.55 5.12
C CYS A 50 7.58 -5.04 5.22
N THR A 51 8.38 -4.36 4.40
CA THR A 51 8.37 -2.91 4.32
C THR A 51 7.55 -2.49 3.12
N THR A 52 6.77 -1.43 3.27
CA THR A 52 6.05 -0.82 2.16
C THR A 52 6.61 0.58 1.90
N TYR A 53 6.42 1.06 0.68
CA TYR A 53 6.71 2.44 0.31
C TYR A 53 5.40 3.04 -0.18
N TRP A 54 4.95 4.12 0.47
CA TRP A 54 3.68 4.73 0.10
C TRP A 54 3.89 6.13 -0.43
N GLN A 55 2.99 6.53 -1.31
CA GLN A 55 2.97 7.87 -1.86
C GLN A 55 1.55 8.41 -1.79
N LEU A 56 1.42 9.68 -1.44
CA LEU A 56 0.17 10.41 -1.59
C LEU A 56 0.30 11.30 -2.81
N LEU A 57 -0.70 11.25 -3.67
CA LEU A 57 -0.62 11.87 -4.99
C LEU A 57 -1.81 12.79 -5.23
N THR A 58 -1.56 13.84 -6.01
CA THR A 58 -2.64 14.68 -6.49
C THR A 58 -3.41 13.96 -7.58
N GLU A 59 -4.52 14.56 -8.01
CA GLU A 59 -5.36 13.98 -9.04
C GLU A 59 -4.59 13.75 -10.34
N ASP A 60 -3.62 14.60 -10.65
CA ASP A 60 -2.82 14.46 -11.86
C ASP A 60 -1.52 13.68 -11.63
N GLY A 61 -1.37 13.04 -10.47
CA GLY A 61 -0.28 12.12 -10.24
C GLY A 61 0.98 12.70 -9.63
N LYS A 62 0.92 13.94 -9.15
CA LYS A 62 2.08 14.56 -8.50
C LYS A 62 2.19 14.07 -7.06
N VAL A 63 3.39 13.65 -6.66
CA VAL A 63 3.63 13.18 -5.29
C VAL A 63 3.71 14.37 -4.34
N VAL A 64 2.89 14.34 -3.29
CA VAL A 64 2.92 15.41 -2.27
C VAL A 64 3.51 14.92 -0.96
N ALA A 65 3.56 13.61 -0.74
CA ALA A 65 4.19 13.01 0.43
C ALA A 65 4.53 11.57 0.15
N ASP A 66 5.58 11.06 0.78
CA ASP A 66 5.95 9.67 0.66
C ASP A 66 6.78 9.26 1.86
N ASP A 67 6.80 7.98 2.14
CA ASP A 67 7.64 7.40 3.17
C ASP A 67 7.50 5.88 3.14
N ASN A 68 8.17 5.23 4.06
CA ASN A 68 8.07 3.78 4.23
C ASN A 68 7.18 3.49 5.44
N TYR A 69 6.58 2.30 5.41
CA TYR A 69 5.82 1.78 6.55
C TYR A 69 6.06 0.29 6.63
N ASP A 70 6.49 -0.17 7.80
CA ASP A 70 6.70 -1.60 8.03
C ASP A 70 5.42 -2.19 8.58
N LEU A 71 4.91 -3.25 7.93
CA LEU A 71 3.77 -3.96 8.47
C LEU A 71 4.15 -4.58 9.80
N THR A 72 3.21 -4.59 10.75
CA THR A 72 3.44 -5.35 11.98
C THR A 72 3.36 -6.84 11.66
N PRO A 73 3.95 -7.70 12.50
CA PRO A 73 3.80 -9.13 12.28
C PRO A 73 2.34 -9.58 12.24
N GLU A 74 1.48 -8.95 13.04
CA GLU A 74 0.07 -9.26 13.05
C GLU A 74 -0.60 -8.90 11.73
N GLN A 75 -0.25 -7.73 11.18
CA GLN A 75 -0.79 -7.31 9.88
C GLN A 75 -0.30 -8.25 8.78
N PHE A 76 0.97 -8.60 8.81
CA PHE A 76 1.54 -9.49 7.81
C PHE A 76 0.87 -10.86 7.86
N ALA A 77 0.63 -11.38 9.07
CA ALA A 77 -0.02 -12.67 9.25
C ALA A 77 -1.47 -12.64 8.81
N ALA A 78 -2.16 -11.52 8.99
CA ALA A 78 -3.55 -11.37 8.59
C ALA A 78 -3.72 -11.13 7.09
N TRP A 79 -2.65 -10.77 6.41
CA TRP A 79 -2.68 -10.52 4.97
C TRP A 79 -2.81 -11.86 4.24
N GLY A 80 -4.02 -12.13 3.74
CA GLY A 80 -4.31 -13.35 3.01
C GLY A 80 -4.18 -13.16 1.51
N THR A 81 -5.25 -13.45 0.78
CA THR A 81 -5.24 -13.34 -0.68
C THR A 81 -5.73 -11.98 -1.19
N ASP A 82 -6.31 -11.16 -0.31
CA ASP A 82 -6.75 -9.81 -0.71
C ASP A 82 -5.61 -8.84 -0.47
N ASN A 83 -4.89 -8.50 -1.53
CA ASN A 83 -3.72 -7.64 -1.39
C ASN A 83 -4.08 -6.20 -1.06
N ASN A 84 -5.33 -5.80 -1.25
CA ASN A 84 -5.74 -4.44 -0.97
C ASN A 84 -5.85 -4.15 0.53
N VAL A 85 -5.80 -5.17 1.39
CA VAL A 85 -5.73 -4.91 2.83
C VAL A 85 -4.47 -4.12 3.19
N VAL A 86 -3.42 -4.22 2.38
CA VAL A 86 -2.19 -3.45 2.62
C VAL A 86 -2.48 -1.96 2.50
N ASN A 87 -3.31 -1.56 1.53
CA ASN A 87 -3.72 -0.16 1.42
C ASN A 87 -4.44 0.30 2.68
N GLU A 88 -5.28 -0.55 3.26
CA GLU A 88 -6.00 -0.23 4.49
C GLU A 88 -5.04 -0.08 5.67
N TYR A 89 -4.07 -0.96 5.77
CA TYR A 89 -3.08 -0.90 6.86
C TYR A 89 -2.28 0.40 6.79
N VAL A 90 -1.80 0.75 5.59
CA VAL A 90 -1.01 1.96 5.42
C VAL A 90 -1.87 3.20 5.64
N ALA A 91 -3.08 3.21 5.10
CA ALA A 91 -3.98 4.35 5.26
C ALA A 91 -4.22 4.62 6.74
N ALA A 92 -4.49 3.58 7.53
CA ALA A 92 -4.71 3.74 8.96
C ALA A 92 -3.47 4.27 9.66
N ALA A 93 -2.29 3.76 9.26
CA ALA A 93 -1.04 4.15 9.89
C ALA A 93 -0.69 5.62 9.65
N ILE A 94 -0.98 6.13 8.46
CA ILE A 94 -0.62 7.50 8.11
C ILE A 94 -1.79 8.47 8.27
N GLY A 95 -2.96 7.98 8.68
CA GLY A 95 -4.08 8.84 9.02
C GLY A 95 -4.90 9.32 7.85
N VAL A 96 -4.91 8.60 6.73
CA VAL A 96 -5.77 8.95 5.60
C VAL A 96 -6.96 8.00 5.56
N THR A 97 -8.03 8.42 4.91
CA THR A 97 -9.27 7.66 4.83
C THR A 97 -9.50 7.22 3.39
N LEU A 98 -9.60 5.92 3.17
CA LEU A 98 -9.95 5.40 1.86
C LEU A 98 -11.43 5.66 1.57
N ILE A 99 -11.72 5.96 0.34
CA ILE A 99 -13.10 6.19 -0.09
C ILE A 99 -13.77 4.87 -0.42
#